data_2b2a47e72ce9827b6675f6f0030954f6
#
_entry.id   2b2a47e72ce9827b6675f6f0030954f6
#
_cell.length_a   1.000
_cell.length_b   1.000
_cell.length_c   1.000
_cell.angle_alpha   90.00
_cell.angle_beta   90.00
_cell.angle_gamma   90.00
#
_symmetry.space_group_name_H-M   'P 1'
#
loop_
_entity.id
_entity.type
_entity.pdbx_description
1 polymer ?
#
loop_
_entity_poly.entity_id
_entity_poly.type
_entity_poly.pdbx_seq_one_letter_code
_entity_poly.pdbx_strand_id
1 'polypeptide(L)'
;MFLKKVIENRNAIDTRLVKKTWRTLNCSPKTMKVIREIQENLLCVGKRKELITKKKADTKCWCSKEGMSLNAKHIISYCRKVSAEINERHDIVVNILLNIILIQRGLISHEQKWEDRKMVRT
;
A
#
# COMPACT_ATOMS: atom_id res chain seq x y z
N MET A 1 -10.97 -2.26 -11.53
CA MET A 1 -9.65 -1.74 -11.90
C MET A 1 -8.52 -2.70 -11.60
N PHE A 2 -8.33 -3.16 -10.38
CA PHE A 2 -7.27 -4.12 -10.06
C PHE A 2 -7.47 -5.45 -10.80
N LEU A 3 -8.63 -6.07 -10.69
CA LEU A 3 -8.98 -7.32 -11.38
C LEU A 3 -8.86 -7.19 -12.90
N LYS A 4 -9.28 -6.06 -13.46
CA LYS A 4 -9.12 -5.80 -14.90
C LYS A 4 -7.64 -5.79 -15.30
N LYS A 5 -6.78 -5.09 -14.55
CA LYS A 5 -5.33 -5.09 -14.78
C LYS A 5 -4.70 -6.47 -14.64
N VAL A 6 -5.15 -7.28 -13.67
CA VAL A 6 -4.69 -8.67 -13.51
C VAL A 6 -5.08 -9.52 -14.72
N ILE A 7 -6.29 -9.35 -15.23
CA ILE A 7 -6.78 -10.09 -16.43
C ILE A 7 -6.00 -9.65 -17.68
N GLU A 8 -5.84 -8.35 -17.89
CA GLU A 8 -5.12 -7.78 -19.03
C GLU A 8 -3.63 -8.17 -19.04
N ASN A 9 -3.01 -8.28 -17.87
CA ASN A 9 -1.59 -8.60 -17.71
C ASN A 9 -1.33 -10.01 -17.17
N ARG A 10 -2.25 -10.95 -17.39
CA ARG A 10 -2.15 -12.32 -16.84
C ARG A 10 -0.87 -13.06 -17.20
N ASN A 11 -0.23 -12.72 -18.32
CA ASN A 11 1.03 -13.31 -18.74
C ASN A 11 2.23 -12.76 -17.97
N ALA A 12 2.10 -11.56 -17.38
CA ALA A 12 3.14 -10.91 -16.58
C ALA A 12 2.88 -11.03 -15.07
N ILE A 13 1.70 -11.49 -14.66
CA ILE A 13 1.28 -11.60 -13.26
C ILE A 13 1.02 -13.06 -12.92
N ASP A 14 1.67 -13.57 -11.88
CA ASP A 14 1.37 -14.90 -11.34
C ASP A 14 0.02 -14.86 -10.60
N THR A 15 -1.03 -15.22 -11.34
CA THR A 15 -2.41 -15.26 -10.81
C THR A 15 -2.59 -16.28 -9.70
N ARG A 16 -1.77 -17.35 -9.66
CA ARG A 16 -1.78 -18.35 -8.59
C ARG A 16 -1.27 -17.72 -7.30
N LEU A 17 -0.15 -16.99 -7.38
CA LEU A 17 0.44 -16.28 -6.24
C LEU A 17 -0.52 -15.20 -5.71
N VAL A 18 -1.14 -14.43 -6.59
CA VAL A 18 -2.13 -13.41 -6.21
C VAL A 18 -3.29 -14.05 -5.44
N LYS A 19 -3.86 -15.15 -5.95
CA LYS A 19 -4.94 -15.88 -5.27
C LYS A 19 -4.50 -16.46 -3.93
N LYS A 20 -3.29 -17.01 -3.85
CA LYS A 20 -2.71 -17.55 -2.61
C LYS A 20 -2.56 -16.43 -1.58
N THR A 21 -1.98 -15.29 -1.96
CA THR A 21 -1.80 -14.14 -1.08
C THR A 21 -3.13 -13.69 -0.48
N TRP A 22 -4.18 -13.55 -1.29
CA TRP A 22 -5.50 -13.19 -0.81
C TRP A 22 -6.10 -14.18 0.20
N ARG A 23 -5.86 -15.48 0.00
CA ARG A 23 -6.33 -16.54 0.93
C ARG A 23 -5.54 -16.57 2.24
N THR A 24 -4.27 -16.20 2.21
CA THR A 24 -3.38 -16.25 3.37
C THR A 24 -3.34 -14.95 4.15
N LEU A 25 -3.93 -13.86 3.64
CA LEU A 25 -4.05 -12.60 4.37
C LEU A 25 -4.89 -12.80 5.63
N ASN A 26 -4.22 -12.80 6.77
CA ASN A 26 -4.86 -12.90 8.08
C ASN A 26 -5.28 -11.51 8.58
N CYS A 27 -6.28 -10.95 7.92
CA CYS A 27 -6.81 -9.63 8.23
C CYS A 27 -8.27 -9.72 8.69
N SER A 28 -8.70 -8.75 9.51
CA SER A 28 -10.11 -8.62 9.85
C SER A 28 -10.96 -8.37 8.59
N PRO A 29 -12.24 -8.78 8.58
CA PRO A 29 -13.14 -8.49 7.46
C PRO A 29 -13.23 -7.00 7.12
N LYS A 30 -13.16 -6.14 8.12
CA LYS A 30 -13.13 -4.67 7.96
C LYS A 30 -11.88 -4.21 7.20
N THR A 31 -10.71 -4.71 7.57
CA THR A 31 -9.45 -4.41 6.89
C THR A 31 -9.47 -4.93 5.45
N MET A 32 -9.97 -6.14 5.22
CA MET A 32 -10.09 -6.72 3.88
C MET A 32 -11.00 -5.88 2.97
N LYS A 33 -12.10 -5.36 3.52
CA LYS A 33 -13.00 -4.45 2.79
C LYS A 33 -12.25 -3.20 2.35
N VAL A 34 -11.52 -2.54 3.25
CA VAL A 34 -10.75 -1.33 2.94
C VAL A 34 -9.68 -1.60 1.89
N ILE A 35 -8.95 -2.71 1.99
CA ILE A 35 -7.94 -3.09 0.99
C ILE A 35 -8.57 -3.23 -0.39
N ARG A 36 -9.71 -3.91 -0.50
CA ARG A 36 -10.45 -4.05 -1.78
C ARG A 36 -10.92 -2.70 -2.32
N GLU A 37 -11.48 -1.86 -1.46
CA GLU A 37 -11.91 -0.51 -1.84
C GLU A 37 -10.74 0.32 -2.40
N ILE A 38 -9.57 0.21 -1.79
CA ILE A 38 -8.35 0.86 -2.27
C ILE A 38 -7.95 0.32 -3.65
N GLN A 39 -7.89 -0.98 -3.82
CA GLN A 39 -7.46 -1.62 -5.07
C GLN A 39 -8.39 -1.29 -6.24
N GLU A 40 -9.68 -1.23 -5.99
CA GLU A 40 -10.69 -0.90 -7.00
C GLU A 40 -10.90 0.61 -7.16
N ASN A 41 -10.17 1.43 -6.40
CA ASN A 41 -10.34 2.88 -6.32
C ASN A 41 -11.77 3.29 -5.89
N LEU A 42 -12.34 2.51 -4.99
CA LEU A 42 -13.70 2.68 -4.48
C LEU A 42 -13.75 3.27 -3.07
N LEU A 43 -12.60 3.69 -2.53
CA LEU A 43 -12.53 4.27 -1.20
C LEU A 43 -13.46 5.49 -1.11
N CYS A 44 -14.29 5.52 -0.06
CA CYS A 44 -15.30 6.54 0.14
C CYS A 44 -14.70 7.86 0.66
N VAL A 45 -13.96 8.54 -0.21
CA VAL A 45 -13.34 9.84 0.07
C VAL A 45 -13.58 10.82 -1.07
N GLY A 46 -13.42 12.10 -0.80
CA GLY A 46 -13.52 13.17 -1.79
C GLY A 46 -14.82 13.13 -2.61
N LYS A 47 -14.68 13.29 -3.91
CA LYS A 47 -15.83 13.32 -4.84
C LYS A 47 -16.67 12.03 -4.78
N ARG A 48 -16.03 10.88 -4.54
CA ARG A 48 -16.77 9.63 -4.41
C ARG A 48 -17.66 9.60 -3.18
N LYS A 49 -17.17 10.13 -2.05
CA LYS A 49 -17.99 10.28 -0.84
C LYS A 49 -19.21 11.18 -1.10
N GLU A 50 -19.02 12.28 -1.82
CA GLU A 50 -20.08 13.19 -2.21
C GLU A 50 -21.16 12.49 -3.07
N LEU A 51 -20.73 11.68 -4.05
CA LEU A 51 -21.65 10.91 -4.90
C LEU A 51 -22.45 9.85 -4.12
N ILE A 52 -21.80 9.15 -3.18
CA ILE A 52 -22.43 8.08 -2.40
C ILE A 52 -23.39 8.66 -1.37
N THR A 53 -22.95 9.65 -0.62
CA THR A 53 -23.73 10.23 0.50
C THR A 53 -24.74 11.27 0.05
N LYS A 54 -24.64 11.74 -1.20
CA LYS A 54 -25.41 12.86 -1.75
C LYS A 54 -25.31 14.14 -0.89
N LYS A 55 -24.22 14.25 -0.14
CA LYS A 55 -23.90 15.41 0.71
C LYS A 55 -22.59 16.01 0.25
N LYS A 56 -22.48 17.32 0.35
CA LYS A 56 -21.25 18.03 0.03
C LYS A 56 -20.10 17.49 0.90
N ALA A 57 -18.98 17.15 0.27
CA ALA A 57 -17.80 16.62 0.93
C ALA A 57 -16.54 17.33 0.43
N ASP A 58 -15.47 17.26 1.21
CA ASP A 58 -14.18 17.79 0.80
C ASP A 58 -13.63 16.98 -0.37
N THR A 59 -13.55 17.61 -1.54
CA THR A 59 -13.02 16.99 -2.76
C THR A 59 -11.53 17.22 -2.92
N LYS A 60 -10.97 18.13 -2.14
CA LYS A 60 -9.55 18.47 -2.13
C LYS A 60 -8.92 18.18 -0.77
N CYS A 61 -7.69 17.71 -0.80
CA CYS A 61 -6.92 17.49 0.41
C CYS A 61 -6.30 18.82 0.90
N TRP A 62 -6.41 19.07 2.17
CA TRP A 62 -5.81 20.24 2.85
C TRP A 62 -4.32 20.06 3.21
N CYS A 63 -3.68 19.02 2.68
CA CYS A 63 -2.24 18.77 2.87
C CYS A 63 -1.33 19.77 2.14
N SER A 64 -1.85 20.46 1.14
CA SER A 64 -1.16 21.52 0.41
C SER A 64 -2.06 22.70 0.11
N LYS A 65 -1.47 23.87 -0.07
CA LYS A 65 -2.21 25.10 -0.44
C LYS A 65 -2.86 24.99 -1.84
N GLU A 66 -2.30 24.19 -2.71
CA GLU A 66 -2.78 23.99 -4.09
C GLU A 66 -4.02 23.09 -4.17
N GLY A 67 -4.35 22.41 -3.08
CA GLY A 67 -5.56 21.60 -2.98
C GLY A 67 -5.54 20.38 -3.89
N MET A 68 -4.65 19.44 -3.62
CA MET A 68 -4.60 18.15 -4.30
C MET A 68 -5.94 17.42 -4.22
N SER A 69 -6.33 16.76 -5.30
CA SER A 69 -7.56 15.98 -5.33
C SER A 69 -7.54 14.87 -4.29
N LEU A 70 -8.57 14.81 -3.44
CA LEU A 70 -8.68 13.81 -2.38
C LEU A 70 -9.21 12.50 -2.97
N ASN A 71 -8.32 11.55 -3.17
CA ASN A 71 -8.63 10.21 -3.65
C ASN A 71 -7.69 9.18 -3.02
N ALA A 72 -7.99 7.90 -3.22
CA ALA A 72 -7.20 6.81 -2.66
C ALA A 72 -5.72 6.87 -3.05
N LYS A 73 -5.42 7.16 -4.31
CA LYS A 73 -4.04 7.27 -4.81
C LYS A 73 -3.27 8.38 -4.09
N HIS A 74 -3.88 9.55 -3.92
CA HIS A 74 -3.27 10.65 -3.21
C HIS A 74 -2.97 10.29 -1.75
N ILE A 75 -3.94 9.73 -1.03
CA ILE A 75 -3.79 9.36 0.38
C ILE A 75 -2.67 8.33 0.56
N ILE A 76 -2.59 7.32 -0.32
CA ILE A 76 -1.65 6.21 -0.17
C ILE A 76 -0.22 6.61 -0.56
N SER A 77 -0.05 7.51 -1.52
CA SER A 77 1.24 7.73 -2.17
C SER A 77 1.82 9.13 -2.00
N TYR A 78 0.98 10.14 -1.86
CA TYR A 78 1.44 11.54 -2.00
C TYR A 78 1.01 12.47 -0.90
N CYS A 79 0.13 12.07 0.00
CA CYS A 79 -0.40 12.96 1.01
C CYS A 79 0.64 13.28 2.09
N ARG A 80 0.99 14.56 2.24
CA ARG A 80 1.95 15.02 3.25
C ARG A 80 1.47 14.80 4.68
N LYS A 81 0.17 14.71 4.91
CA LYS A 81 -0.42 14.50 6.24
C LYS A 81 -0.18 13.09 6.78
N VAL A 82 0.00 12.13 5.87
CA VAL A 82 0.28 10.73 6.21
C VAL A 82 1.65 10.29 5.67
N SER A 83 2.58 11.24 5.55
CA SER A 83 3.91 10.94 5.03
C SER A 83 4.70 9.99 5.91
N ALA A 84 4.53 10.06 7.23
CA ALA A 84 5.18 9.16 8.17
C ALA A 84 4.76 7.71 7.92
N GLU A 85 3.47 7.46 7.78
CA GLU A 85 2.90 6.13 7.50
C GLU A 85 3.29 5.62 6.10
N ILE A 86 3.40 6.53 5.13
CA ILE A 86 3.88 6.17 3.78
C ILE A 86 5.34 5.73 3.85
N ASN A 87 6.19 6.46 4.57
CA ASN A 87 7.61 6.13 4.75
C ASN A 87 7.77 4.84 5.55
N GLU A 88 7.05 4.66 6.65
CA GLU A 88 7.06 3.43 7.44
C GLU A 88 6.72 2.21 6.57
N ARG A 89 5.68 2.29 5.76
CA ARG A 89 5.31 1.22 4.82
C ARG A 89 6.43 0.94 3.82
N HIS A 90 7.05 1.97 3.27
CA HIS A 90 8.19 1.84 2.37
C HIS A 90 9.35 1.11 3.07
N ASP A 91 9.70 1.51 4.27
CA ASP A 91 10.82 0.96 5.02
C ASP A 91 10.59 -0.49 5.42
N ILE A 92 9.36 -0.86 5.76
CA ILE A 92 8.97 -2.26 5.99
C ILE A 92 9.24 -3.12 4.74
N VAL A 93 8.80 -2.67 3.57
CA VAL A 93 9.00 -3.40 2.32
C VAL A 93 10.49 -3.53 1.98
N VAL A 94 11.25 -2.43 2.09
CA VAL A 94 12.69 -2.42 1.86
C VAL A 94 13.40 -3.38 2.81
N ASN A 95 13.01 -3.38 4.09
CA ASN A 95 13.59 -4.28 5.09
C ASN A 95 13.33 -5.76 4.76
N ILE A 96 12.13 -6.11 4.34
CA ILE A 96 11.78 -7.48 3.92
C ILE A 96 12.65 -7.90 2.74
N LEU A 97 12.73 -7.08 1.69
CA LEU A 97 13.53 -7.39 0.50
C LEU A 97 15.01 -7.53 0.83
N LEU A 98 15.54 -6.65 1.67
CA LEU A 98 16.94 -6.70 2.09
C LEU A 98 17.23 -7.97 2.89
N ASN A 99 16.34 -8.37 3.82
CA ASN A 99 16.47 -9.63 4.55
C ASN A 99 16.54 -10.83 3.60
N ILE A 100 15.65 -10.88 2.62
CA ILE A 100 15.63 -11.97 1.63
C ILE A 100 16.98 -12.04 0.91
N ILE A 101 17.50 -10.91 0.43
CA ILE A 101 18.77 -10.86 -0.30
C ILE A 101 19.93 -11.29 0.61
N LEU A 102 19.99 -10.79 1.84
CA LEU A 102 21.07 -11.10 2.76
C LEU A 102 21.08 -12.58 3.19
N ILE A 103 19.89 -13.16 3.41
CA ILE A 103 19.76 -14.59 3.72
C ILE A 103 20.19 -15.44 2.52
N GLN A 104 19.74 -15.11 1.32
CA GLN A 104 20.11 -15.82 0.09
C GLN A 104 21.62 -15.74 -0.19
N ARG A 105 22.27 -14.65 0.21
CA ARG A 105 23.72 -14.47 0.08
C ARG A 105 24.51 -15.11 1.23
N GLY A 106 23.85 -15.69 2.22
CA GLY A 106 24.48 -16.28 3.39
C GLY A 106 25.13 -15.27 4.35
N LEU A 107 24.79 -13.99 4.24
CA LEU A 107 25.34 -12.93 5.07
C LEU A 107 24.67 -12.85 6.44
N ILE A 108 23.45 -13.28 6.55
CA ILE A 108 22.70 -13.43 7.80
C ILE A 108 21.96 -14.75 7.81
N SER A 109 21.74 -15.33 8.99
CA SER A 109 21.06 -16.62 9.15
C SER A 109 19.56 -16.49 9.42
N HIS A 110 19.10 -15.34 9.87
CA HIS A 110 17.72 -15.09 10.23
C HIS A 110 17.33 -13.64 9.92
N GLU A 111 16.03 -13.38 9.89
CA GLU A 111 15.51 -12.03 9.67
C GLU A 111 15.93 -11.08 10.80
N GLN A 112 16.34 -9.88 10.41
CA GLN A 112 16.74 -8.81 11.32
C GLN A 112 15.86 -7.59 11.11
N LYS A 113 15.51 -6.93 12.18
CA LYS A 113 14.88 -5.60 12.11
C LYS A 113 15.88 -4.57 11.62
N TRP A 114 15.39 -3.55 10.94
CA TRP A 114 16.22 -2.46 10.43
C TRP A 114 17.05 -1.78 11.52
N GLU A 115 16.43 -1.57 12.68
CA GLU A 115 17.02 -0.92 13.86
C GLU A 115 18.18 -1.72 14.47
N ASP A 116 18.11 -3.06 14.37
CA ASP A 116 19.13 -3.96 14.90
C ASP A 116 20.33 -4.12 13.94
N ARG A 117 20.21 -3.63 12.72
CA ARG A 117 21.30 -3.60 11.76
C ARG A 117 22.21 -2.46 12.09
N LYS A 118 23.21 -2.73 12.92
CA LYS A 118 24.33 -1.81 13.03
C LYS A 118 24.91 -1.63 11.65
N MET A 119 24.73 -0.45 11.09
CA MET A 119 25.39 -0.09 9.87
C MET A 119 26.90 -0.26 10.13
N VAL A 120 27.48 -1.31 9.58
CA VAL A 120 28.92 -1.39 9.43
C VAL A 120 29.27 -0.31 8.43
N ARG A 121 29.50 0.87 8.94
CA ARG A 121 30.15 1.94 8.17
C ARG A 121 31.56 1.50 7.96
N THR A 122 31.80 0.94 6.85
CA THR A 122 33.16 0.82 6.31
C THR A 122 33.65 2.19 5.95
#